data_89b6468afa0e705d67de0112f69cb4cc
#
_entry.id   89b6468afa0e705d67de0112f69cb4cc
#
_cell.length_a   1.000
_cell.length_b   1.000
_cell.length_c   1.000
_cell.angle_alpha   90.00
_cell.angle_beta   90.00
_cell.angle_gamma   90.00
#
_symmetry.space_group_name_H-M   'P 1'
#
loop_
_entity.id
_entity.type
_entity.pdbx_description
1 polymer ?
#
loop_
_entity_poly.entity_id
_entity_poly.type
_entity_poly.pdbx_seq_one_letter_code
_entity_poly.pdbx_strand_id
1 'polypeptide(L)'
;DNIGPASTPEYGGRGSGIYAFNQTGGQGLVFAGQTDDPFFLDLRVFDLLYGGNLSEVGNDTLAGYNVHSIALRVPKASLRSAVSPVIGIWATASRPATTTRTSGSETTSGNSIQVSRLGMPL
;
A
#
# COMPACT_ATOMS: atom_id res chain seq x y z
N ASP A 1 -15.54 8.20 -7.52
CA ASP A 1 -14.23 8.89 -7.58
C ASP A 1 -14.06 9.77 -6.35
N ASN A 2 -12.97 9.63 -5.65
CA ASN A 2 -12.67 10.50 -4.54
C ASN A 2 -11.97 11.76 -5.08
N ILE A 3 -12.68 12.88 -5.00
CA ILE A 3 -12.18 14.21 -5.37
C ILE A 3 -11.98 15.09 -4.13
N GLY A 4 -11.66 14.47 -3.00
CA GLY A 4 -11.43 15.15 -1.74
C GLY A 4 -12.73 15.54 -1.02
N PRO A 5 -12.79 16.68 -0.33
CA PRO A 5 -13.93 17.06 0.50
C PRO A 5 -15.27 17.16 -0.26
N ALA A 6 -15.24 17.38 -1.56
CA ALA A 6 -16.46 17.46 -2.38
C ALA A 6 -17.18 16.11 -2.51
N SER A 7 -16.44 15.00 -2.58
CA SER A 7 -16.99 13.64 -2.67
C SER A 7 -17.01 12.93 -1.32
N THR A 8 -16.19 13.37 -0.39
CA THR A 8 -16.06 12.78 0.94
C THR A 8 -15.89 13.91 1.95
N PRO A 9 -17.00 14.46 2.50
CA PRO A 9 -16.96 15.63 3.38
C PRO A 9 -16.03 15.49 4.60
N GLU A 10 -15.83 14.26 5.08
CA GLU A 10 -14.97 13.94 6.23
C GLU A 10 -13.52 13.56 5.80
N TYR A 11 -13.13 13.91 4.59
CA TYR A 11 -11.83 13.52 4.03
C TYR A 11 -10.64 13.92 4.91
N GLY A 12 -10.67 15.13 5.46
CA GLY A 12 -9.62 15.63 6.34
C GLY A 12 -9.49 14.86 7.66
N GLY A 13 -10.61 14.32 8.17
CA GLY A 13 -10.62 13.46 9.36
C GLY A 13 -10.19 12.01 9.08
N ARG A 14 -10.32 11.57 7.84
CA ARG A 14 -9.95 10.19 7.44
C ARG A 14 -8.48 10.04 7.08
N GLY A 15 -7.83 11.11 6.66
CA GLY A 15 -6.47 11.08 6.14
C GLY A 15 -5.38 10.76 7.15
N SER A 16 -5.69 10.73 8.44
CA SER A 16 -4.74 10.39 9.52
C SER A 16 -5.22 9.21 10.37
N GLY A 17 -6.26 8.50 9.94
CA GLY A 17 -6.87 7.44 10.72
C GLY A 17 -6.06 6.15 10.71
N ILE A 18 -5.64 5.71 11.89
CA ILE A 18 -5.22 4.33 12.10
C ILE A 18 -6.44 3.55 12.56
N TYR A 19 -6.81 2.54 11.80
CA TYR A 19 -7.97 1.71 12.05
C TYR A 19 -7.56 0.36 12.61
N ALA A 20 -8.25 -0.09 13.64
CA ALA A 20 -8.08 -1.42 14.18
C ALA A 20 -8.96 -2.44 13.45
N PHE A 21 -8.44 -3.64 13.25
CA PHE A 21 -9.21 -4.77 12.75
C PHE A 21 -8.88 -6.04 13.55
N ASN A 22 -9.86 -6.91 13.69
CA ASN A 22 -9.71 -8.14 14.43
C ASN A 22 -9.33 -9.29 13.48
N GLN A 23 -8.42 -10.12 13.94
CA GLN A 23 -8.02 -11.34 13.25
C GLN A 23 -7.59 -12.42 14.24
N THR A 24 -7.45 -13.64 13.76
CA THR A 24 -6.92 -14.74 14.58
C THR A 24 -5.52 -14.39 15.07
N GLY A 25 -5.32 -14.44 16.38
CA GLY A 25 -4.03 -14.12 17.00
C GLY A 25 -3.89 -12.69 17.52
N GLY A 26 -4.93 -11.85 17.39
CA GLY A 26 -4.97 -10.53 18.00
C GLY A 26 -5.47 -9.41 17.09
N GLN A 27 -5.35 -8.19 17.57
CA GLN A 27 -5.76 -7.00 16.85
C GLN A 27 -4.65 -6.50 15.92
N GLY A 28 -4.99 -6.31 14.66
CA GLY A 28 -4.17 -5.61 13.68
C GLY A 28 -4.51 -4.14 13.59
N LEU A 29 -3.63 -3.36 12.98
CA LEU A 29 -3.86 -1.95 12.66
C LEU A 29 -3.62 -1.74 11.18
N VAL A 30 -4.40 -0.85 10.57
CA VAL A 30 -4.23 -0.39 9.20
C VAL A 30 -4.21 1.12 9.14
N PHE A 31 -3.30 1.66 8.37
CA PHE A 31 -3.27 3.04 7.96
C PHE A 31 -3.39 3.10 6.43
N ALA A 32 -4.18 4.01 5.93
CA ALA A 32 -4.24 4.34 4.52
C ALA A 32 -4.26 5.87 4.38
N GLY A 33 -3.30 6.41 3.66
CA GLY A 33 -3.17 7.87 3.55
C GLY A 33 -1.90 8.29 2.83
N GLN A 34 -1.59 9.57 2.93
CA GLN A 34 -0.33 10.12 2.44
C GLN A 34 0.74 10.03 3.51
N THR A 35 1.93 9.66 3.10
CA THR A 35 3.13 9.63 3.94
C THR A 35 4.26 10.29 3.17
N ASP A 36 5.30 10.66 3.87
CA ASP A 36 6.60 10.87 3.25
C ASP A 36 7.02 9.62 2.49
N ASP A 37 7.80 9.78 1.41
CA ASP A 37 8.23 8.62 0.64
C ASP A 37 9.15 7.75 1.50
N PRO A 38 8.81 6.46 1.73
CA PRO A 38 9.60 5.59 2.59
C PRO A 38 10.86 5.03 1.92
N PHE A 39 11.12 5.38 0.68
CA PHE A 39 12.31 4.95 -0.05
C PHE A 39 13.47 5.92 0.20
N PHE A 40 13.98 5.91 1.41
CA PHE A 40 15.07 6.78 1.89
C PHE A 40 16.42 6.40 1.30
N LEU A 41 16.49 6.14 0.02
CA LEU A 41 17.70 5.75 -0.66
C LEU A 41 18.22 6.89 -1.53
N ASP A 42 19.52 7.06 -1.53
CA ASP A 42 20.18 7.86 -2.56
C ASP A 42 20.11 7.11 -3.89
N LEU A 43 19.32 7.64 -4.83
CA LEU A 43 19.10 6.98 -6.12
C LEU A 43 20.37 6.86 -6.95
N ARG A 44 21.42 7.61 -6.62
CA ARG A 44 22.73 7.50 -7.29
C ARG A 44 23.37 6.13 -7.10
N VAL A 45 22.93 5.35 -6.11
CA VAL A 45 23.39 3.95 -5.98
C VAL A 45 23.08 3.14 -7.24
N PHE A 46 22.03 3.49 -7.98
CA PHE A 46 21.71 2.83 -9.24
C PHE A 46 22.64 3.24 -10.38
N ASP A 47 23.23 4.42 -10.33
CA ASP A 47 24.20 4.88 -11.30
C ASP A 47 25.49 4.08 -11.25
N LEU A 48 25.78 3.46 -10.11
CA LEU A 48 26.90 2.52 -9.98
C LEU A 48 26.79 1.34 -10.92
N LEU A 49 25.60 0.84 -11.14
CA LEU A 49 25.36 -0.25 -12.07
C LEU A 49 25.65 0.16 -13.51
N TYR A 50 25.68 1.47 -13.75
CA TYR A 50 25.93 2.10 -15.05
C TYR A 50 27.23 2.92 -15.09
N GLY A 51 28.11 2.76 -14.09
CA GLY A 51 29.40 3.45 -14.02
C GLY A 51 29.38 4.80 -13.32
N GLY A 52 28.37 5.06 -12.50
CA GLY A 52 28.25 6.31 -11.72
C GLY A 52 29.28 6.45 -10.61
N ASN A 53 29.47 7.69 -10.14
CA ASN A 53 30.39 8.03 -9.09
C ASN A 53 29.72 7.99 -7.72
N LEU A 54 30.20 7.14 -6.82
CA LEU A 54 29.73 7.07 -5.42
C LEU A 54 30.46 8.00 -4.46
N SER A 55 31.24 8.95 -4.94
CA SER A 55 31.91 9.92 -4.05
C SER A 55 30.95 10.86 -3.32
N GLU A 56 29.70 10.92 -3.75
CA GLU A 56 28.64 11.67 -3.12
C GLU A 56 27.80 10.76 -2.23
N VAL A 57 27.57 11.18 -1.02
CA VAL A 57 27.06 10.34 0.05
C VAL A 57 25.64 10.68 0.47
N GLY A 58 24.80 9.63 0.48
CA GLY A 58 23.71 9.47 1.44
C GLY A 58 22.65 10.56 1.49
N ASN A 59 22.22 11.12 0.36
CA ASN A 59 21.06 11.98 0.32
C ASN A 59 19.79 11.18 0.05
N ASP A 60 18.75 11.45 0.80
CA ASP A 60 17.42 10.98 0.46
C ASP A 60 16.94 11.73 -0.80
N THR A 61 17.04 11.08 -1.95
CA THR A 61 16.68 11.69 -3.24
C THR A 61 15.18 11.96 -3.37
N LEU A 62 14.35 11.25 -2.61
CA LEU A 62 12.90 11.38 -2.63
C LEU A 62 12.37 12.18 -1.44
N ALA A 63 13.25 12.85 -0.68
CA ALA A 63 12.84 13.77 0.37
C ALA A 63 11.85 14.82 -0.15
N GLY A 64 10.77 15.01 0.56
CA GLY A 64 9.72 15.96 0.21
C GLY A 64 8.68 15.45 -0.80
N TYR A 65 8.79 14.21 -1.26
CA TYR A 65 7.71 13.57 -2.03
C TYR A 65 6.69 12.93 -1.09
N ASN A 66 5.42 13.15 -1.38
CA ASN A 66 4.32 12.48 -0.69
C ASN A 66 3.81 11.33 -1.53
N VAL A 67 3.67 10.16 -0.93
CA VAL A 67 3.14 8.98 -1.57
C VAL A 67 1.87 8.49 -0.88
N HIS A 68 1.00 7.85 -1.64
CA HIS A 68 -0.14 7.13 -1.08
C HIS A 68 0.34 5.79 -0.54
N SER A 69 0.18 5.59 0.76
CA SER A 69 0.67 4.41 1.46
C SER A 69 -0.45 3.67 2.14
N ILE A 70 -0.32 2.35 2.18
CA ILE A 70 -1.10 1.46 3.04
C ILE A 70 -0.11 0.78 3.97
N ALA A 71 -0.20 1.07 5.27
CA ALA A 71 0.62 0.41 6.27
C ALA A 71 -0.23 -0.56 7.09
N LEU A 72 0.26 -1.80 7.22
CA LEU A 72 -0.38 -2.85 7.98
C LEU A 72 0.51 -3.30 9.13
N ARG A 73 -0.04 -3.28 10.33
CA ARG A 73 0.57 -3.91 11.50
C ARG A 73 -0.21 -5.17 11.82
N VAL A 74 0.43 -6.32 11.69
CA VAL A 74 -0.17 -7.63 11.90
C VAL A 74 0.55 -8.34 13.04
N PRO A 75 -0.16 -8.93 14.01
CA PRO A 75 0.47 -9.73 15.05
C PRO A 75 1.25 -10.91 14.44
N LYS A 76 2.47 -11.12 14.88
CA LYS A 76 3.31 -12.23 14.40
C LYS A 76 2.64 -13.61 14.60
N ALA A 77 1.84 -13.74 15.66
CA ALA A 77 1.09 -14.96 15.93
C ALA A 77 0.08 -15.32 14.83
N SER A 78 -0.45 -14.31 14.12
CA SER A 78 -1.39 -14.52 13.00
C SER A 78 -0.71 -15.01 11.72
N LEU A 79 0.59 -14.78 11.60
CA LEU A 79 1.36 -15.12 10.38
C LEU A 79 2.17 -16.40 10.58
N ARG A 80 2.37 -16.80 11.83
CA ARG A 80 3.25 -17.89 12.17
C ARG A 80 2.63 -19.25 11.83
N SER A 81 3.35 -20.02 11.04
CA SER A 81 3.07 -21.44 10.85
C SER A 81 3.78 -22.28 11.92
N ALA A 82 3.16 -23.36 12.35
CA ALA A 82 3.81 -24.34 13.23
C ALA A 82 4.92 -25.14 12.51
N VAL A 83 4.90 -25.12 11.17
CA VAL A 83 5.78 -25.94 10.33
C VAL A 83 6.96 -25.13 9.76
N SER A 84 6.76 -23.84 9.49
CA SER A 84 7.81 -23.02 8.88
C SER A 84 7.81 -21.62 9.48
N PRO A 85 8.99 -21.06 9.79
CA PRO A 85 9.13 -19.66 10.19
C PRO A 85 9.13 -18.69 9.01
N VAL A 86 9.13 -19.20 7.78
CA VAL A 86 9.15 -18.38 6.56
C VAL A 86 7.74 -18.02 6.16
N ILE A 87 7.52 -16.76 5.83
CA ILE A 87 6.25 -16.25 5.30
C ILE A 87 6.49 -15.63 3.92
N GLY A 88 5.50 -15.76 3.04
CA GLY A 88 5.45 -15.02 1.78
C GLY A 88 4.53 -13.82 1.91
N ILE A 89 4.91 -12.70 1.32
CA ILE A 89 4.10 -11.49 1.28
C ILE A 89 3.96 -11.04 -0.17
N TRP A 90 2.74 -10.82 -0.60
CA TRP A 90 2.44 -10.28 -1.92
C TRP A 90 1.21 -9.39 -1.87
N ALA A 91 1.10 -8.48 -2.81
CA ALA A 91 -0.04 -7.61 -2.95
C ALA A 91 -0.83 -7.94 -4.21
N THR A 92 -2.14 -7.88 -4.13
CA THR A 92 -3.03 -8.05 -5.28
C THR A 92 -4.02 -6.89 -5.36
N ALA A 93 -4.37 -6.52 -6.58
CA ALA A 93 -5.50 -5.64 -6.83
C ALA A 93 -6.61 -6.44 -7.52
N SER A 94 -7.83 -6.26 -7.06
CA SER A 94 -9.00 -6.91 -7.65
C SER A 94 -10.09 -5.87 -7.90
N ARG A 95 -10.92 -6.12 -8.89
CA ARG A 95 -12.07 -5.28 -9.21
C ARG A 95 -13.31 -6.15 -9.43
N PRO A 96 -14.52 -5.60 -9.28
CA PRO A 96 -15.74 -6.28 -9.69
C PRO A 96 -15.69 -6.65 -11.20
N ALA A 97 -16.30 -7.78 -11.55
CA ALA A 97 -16.35 -8.22 -12.95
C ALA A 97 -17.05 -7.19 -13.84
N THR A 98 -18.08 -6.56 -13.33
CA THR A 98 -18.82 -5.52 -14.03
C THR A 98 -18.99 -4.27 -13.15
N THR A 99 -18.69 -3.12 -13.74
CA THR A 99 -18.98 -1.82 -13.14
C THR A 99 -19.79 -1.00 -14.15
N THR A 100 -21.03 -0.68 -13.77
CA THR A 100 -21.91 0.17 -14.58
C THR A 100 -21.93 1.57 -14.00
N ARG A 101 -21.57 2.54 -14.82
CA ARG A 101 -21.59 3.96 -14.44
C ARG A 101 -22.67 4.68 -15.22
N THR A 102 -23.52 5.36 -14.48
CA THR A 102 -24.51 6.28 -15.02
C THR A 102 -24.25 7.67 -14.42
N SER A 103 -24.88 8.70 -14.98
CA SER A 103 -24.74 10.05 -14.42
C SER A 103 -25.18 10.06 -12.94
N GLY A 104 -24.23 10.19 -12.05
CA GLY A 104 -24.46 10.27 -10.59
C GLY A 104 -24.54 8.95 -9.83
N SER A 105 -24.36 7.79 -10.48
CA SER A 105 -24.29 6.52 -9.76
C SER A 105 -23.31 5.52 -10.36
N GLU A 106 -22.75 4.70 -9.50
CA GLU A 106 -21.94 3.55 -9.89
C GLU A 106 -22.49 2.29 -9.21
N THR A 107 -22.71 1.25 -9.98
CA THR A 107 -23.12 -0.06 -9.47
C THR A 107 -22.11 -1.13 -9.87
N THR A 108 -21.82 -2.02 -8.97
CA THR A 108 -20.89 -3.12 -9.21
C THR A 108 -21.61 -4.46 -9.09
N SER A 109 -21.23 -5.43 -9.93
CA SER A 109 -21.79 -6.76 -9.92
C SER A 109 -20.78 -7.80 -10.36
N GLY A 110 -21.11 -9.06 -10.10
CA GLY A 110 -20.27 -10.21 -10.41
C GLY A 110 -19.16 -10.45 -9.39
N ASN A 111 -18.40 -11.51 -9.60
CA ASN A 111 -17.29 -11.89 -8.73
C ASN A 111 -16.13 -10.91 -8.86
N SER A 112 -15.36 -10.78 -7.79
CA SER A 112 -14.12 -10.01 -7.83
C SER A 112 -13.08 -10.73 -8.71
N ILE A 113 -12.49 -10.00 -9.64
CA ILE A 113 -11.47 -10.49 -10.56
C ILE A 113 -10.14 -9.83 -10.22
N GLN A 114 -9.13 -10.64 -9.94
CA GLN A 114 -7.78 -10.13 -9.75
C GLN A 114 -7.23 -9.59 -11.06
N VAL A 115 -6.83 -8.32 -11.04
CA VAL A 115 -6.31 -7.62 -12.23
C VAL A 115 -4.84 -7.30 -12.14
N SER A 116 -4.26 -7.38 -10.96
CA SER A 116 -2.83 -7.13 -10.75
C SER A 116 -2.30 -7.93 -9.56
N ARG A 117 -1.04 -8.27 -9.63
CA ARG A 117 -0.29 -8.93 -8.56
C ARG A 117 1.12 -8.39 -8.52
N LEU A 118 1.58 -8.03 -7.33
CA LEU A 118 2.95 -7.66 -7.04
C LEU A 118 3.54 -8.70 -6.08
N GLY A 119 4.71 -9.20 -6.41
CA GLY A 119 5.35 -10.31 -5.72
C GLY A 119 4.89 -11.67 -6.26
N MET A 120 5.81 -12.62 -6.29
CA MET A 120 5.52 -14.01 -6.61
C MET A 120 5.70 -14.85 -5.35
N PRO A 121 4.66 -15.50 -4.84
CA PRO A 121 4.86 -16.53 -3.83
C PRO A 121 5.61 -17.69 -4.50
N LEU A 122 6.65 -18.15 -3.85
CA LEU A 122 7.37 -19.36 -4.21
C LEU A 122 6.54 -20.60 -3.88
#